data_678bf053b33f664725640955bbe877ce
#
_entry.id   678bf053b33f664725640955bbe877ce
#
_cell.length_a   1.000
_cell.length_b   1.000
_cell.length_c   1.000
_cell.angle_alpha   90.00
_cell.angle_beta   90.00
_cell.angle_gamma   90.00
#
_symmetry.space_group_name_H-M   'P 1'
#
loop_
_entity.id
_entity.type
_entity.pdbx_description
1 polymer ?
#
loop_
_entity_poly.entity_id
_entity_poly.type
_entity_poly.pdbx_seq_one_letter_code
_entity_poly.pdbx_strand_id
1 'polypeptide(L)'
;MNITVNPSGLKGCVEAPPSKSLTQRAIVAGLLAGGATVIHNPSFCNDSIAAMNMVQALGATVIRQKERIIITADGKPSGPVTMNCGESGLALRMFAPVAALLSESVTFTGEGSLLRRPVNMISEALSQLGVKVETTGGLLPLKLSGRLGPGRAFIDGSSGSQLLTGLLMALPMADGESRIEVANLTSKPYIGLTLELLADFGIMVENDGFRSFIIPGNQAYRAHEYAVEGDWSGAAFLLVAGATAGRVTVDGLNPWSMQADRSVLQVLDEAGVSLVTGPCGITSSRSELRPFIFDASDAPDLFPPLAALAARCEGTSRIRGVGRLRHKESDRAEAIAGVLEAMRIRVNFSGDEMLITGGRVYGTTVSSHNDHRIAMMAAVMAASATSPVTITGADAVSKSYPGFYDDLAGLGAAVC
;
A
#
# COMPACT_ATOMS: atom_id res chain seq x y z
N MET A 1 20.47 -3.33 -7.39
CA MET A 1 20.45 -4.50 -8.31
C MET A 1 19.90 -4.07 -9.66
N ASN A 2 20.40 -4.67 -10.76
CA ASN A 2 19.82 -4.45 -12.10
C ASN A 2 19.18 -5.76 -12.56
N ILE A 3 18.02 -5.67 -13.19
CA ILE A 3 17.33 -6.82 -13.82
C ILE A 3 17.00 -6.46 -15.26
N THR A 4 17.23 -7.39 -16.17
CA THR A 4 16.80 -7.26 -17.57
C THR A 4 15.64 -8.21 -17.84
N VAL A 5 14.55 -7.66 -18.35
CA VAL A 5 13.38 -8.43 -18.79
C VAL A 5 13.29 -8.37 -20.30
N ASN A 6 13.25 -9.53 -20.94
CA ASN A 6 13.12 -9.66 -22.38
C ASN A 6 11.64 -9.73 -22.78
N PRO A 7 11.29 -9.27 -24.02
CA PRO A 7 9.96 -9.50 -24.59
C PRO A 7 9.58 -10.97 -24.53
N SER A 8 8.41 -11.27 -23.97
CA SER A 8 7.99 -12.65 -23.68
C SER A 8 6.49 -12.80 -23.75
N GLY A 9 6.01 -13.92 -24.27
CA GLY A 9 4.61 -14.30 -24.16
C GLY A 9 4.34 -14.89 -22.76
N LEU A 10 3.47 -14.26 -21.99
CA LEU A 10 3.16 -14.72 -20.62
C LEU A 10 1.99 -15.71 -20.62
N LYS A 11 2.13 -16.79 -19.84
CA LYS A 11 1.06 -17.78 -19.68
C LYS A 11 1.24 -18.56 -18.37
N GLY A 12 0.17 -18.65 -17.60
CA GLY A 12 0.19 -19.47 -16.38
C GLY A 12 -0.80 -19.02 -15.34
N CYS A 13 -0.64 -19.61 -14.15
CA CYS A 13 -1.35 -19.25 -12.93
C CYS A 13 -0.32 -18.85 -11.89
N VAL A 14 -0.62 -17.84 -11.12
CA VAL A 14 0.20 -17.32 -10.03
C VAL A 14 -0.70 -16.94 -8.86
N GLU A 15 -0.25 -17.19 -7.64
CA GLU A 15 -0.96 -16.74 -6.43
C GLU A 15 -0.70 -15.25 -6.20
N ALA A 16 -1.74 -14.50 -5.84
CA ALA A 16 -1.57 -13.10 -5.45
C ALA A 16 -0.67 -13.00 -4.20
N PRO A 17 0.28 -12.05 -4.15
CA PRO A 17 1.05 -11.85 -2.93
C PRO A 17 0.11 -11.47 -1.78
N PRO A 18 0.46 -11.79 -0.52
CA PRO A 18 -0.34 -11.37 0.62
C PRO A 18 -0.40 -9.85 0.75
N SER A 19 -1.58 -9.31 1.12
CA SER A 19 -1.79 -7.87 1.25
C SER A 19 -0.87 -7.25 2.31
N LYS A 20 0.08 -6.42 1.85
CA LYS A 20 0.97 -5.66 2.72
C LYS A 20 0.19 -4.76 3.68
N SER A 21 -0.81 -4.07 3.17
CA SER A 21 -1.62 -3.12 3.93
C SER A 21 -2.44 -3.79 5.03
N LEU A 22 -3.00 -4.97 4.77
CA LEU A 22 -3.70 -5.77 5.77
C LEU A 22 -2.74 -6.41 6.77
N THR A 23 -1.62 -6.95 6.30
CA THR A 23 -0.58 -7.52 7.17
C THR A 23 -0.14 -6.52 8.24
N GLN A 24 0.18 -5.28 7.85
CA GLN A 24 0.60 -4.26 8.82
C GLN A 24 -0.52 -3.92 9.82
N ARG A 25 -1.78 -3.83 9.38
CA ARG A 25 -2.93 -3.61 10.28
C ARG A 25 -3.15 -4.77 11.23
N ALA A 26 -3.10 -6.01 10.75
CA ALA A 26 -3.23 -7.21 11.56
C ALA A 26 -2.12 -7.31 12.61
N ILE A 27 -0.88 -6.91 12.26
CA ILE A 27 0.26 -6.83 13.21
C ILE A 27 -0.06 -5.85 14.34
N VAL A 28 -0.59 -4.66 14.01
CA VAL A 28 -0.98 -3.67 15.04
C VAL A 28 -2.14 -4.17 15.89
N ALA A 29 -3.16 -4.77 15.27
CA ALA A 29 -4.29 -5.34 16.01
C ALA A 29 -3.84 -6.47 16.96
N GLY A 30 -2.90 -7.31 16.53
CA GLY A 30 -2.28 -8.34 17.37
C GLY A 30 -1.48 -7.78 18.54
N LEU A 31 -0.80 -6.63 18.38
CA LEU A 31 -0.17 -5.92 19.49
C LEU A 31 -1.20 -5.41 20.50
N LEU A 32 -2.34 -4.89 20.03
CA LEU A 32 -3.38 -4.31 20.88
C LEU A 32 -4.29 -5.36 21.53
N ALA A 33 -4.30 -6.58 20.99
CA ALA A 33 -5.08 -7.68 21.53
C ALA A 33 -4.39 -8.35 22.73
N GLY A 34 -5.12 -8.61 23.78
CA GLY A 34 -4.63 -9.45 24.89
C GLY A 34 -4.55 -10.92 24.45
N GLY A 35 -3.39 -11.57 24.67
CA GLY A 35 -3.17 -12.98 24.28
C GLY A 35 -2.45 -13.15 22.96
N ALA A 36 -2.55 -14.34 22.35
CA ALA A 36 -1.85 -14.69 21.12
C ALA A 36 -2.74 -14.53 19.89
N THR A 37 -2.37 -13.68 18.98
CA THR A 37 -2.97 -13.53 17.65
C THR A 37 -2.15 -14.29 16.63
N VAL A 38 -2.79 -15.17 15.85
CA VAL A 38 -2.17 -15.89 14.74
C VAL A 38 -2.57 -15.25 13.42
N ILE A 39 -1.62 -14.74 12.66
CA ILE A 39 -1.86 -14.13 11.36
C ILE A 39 -1.39 -15.11 10.28
N HIS A 40 -2.32 -15.66 9.51
CA HIS A 40 -2.08 -16.55 8.39
C HIS A 40 -1.82 -15.75 7.11
N ASN A 41 -1.03 -16.32 6.21
CA ASN A 41 -0.66 -15.71 4.92
C ASN A 41 -0.16 -14.26 5.06
N PRO A 42 0.80 -13.94 5.95
CA PRO A 42 1.31 -12.57 6.11
C PRO A 42 2.29 -12.23 5.00
N SER A 43 2.34 -10.98 4.60
CA SER A 43 3.41 -10.45 3.77
C SER A 43 4.71 -10.35 4.57
N PHE A 44 5.81 -10.87 4.02
CA PHE A 44 7.18 -10.73 4.56
C PHE A 44 8.02 -9.68 3.80
N CYS A 45 7.38 -8.72 3.16
CA CYS A 45 8.08 -7.60 2.55
C CYS A 45 8.72 -6.67 3.60
N ASN A 46 9.64 -5.81 3.17
CA ASN A 46 10.39 -4.93 4.06
C ASN A 46 9.49 -4.07 4.96
N ASP A 47 8.39 -3.54 4.42
CA ASP A 47 7.43 -2.73 5.19
C ASP A 47 6.76 -3.53 6.31
N SER A 48 6.41 -4.79 6.06
CA SER A 48 5.80 -5.67 7.07
C SER A 48 6.82 -6.12 8.13
N ILE A 49 8.08 -6.36 7.71
CA ILE A 49 9.17 -6.65 8.64
C ILE A 49 9.43 -5.46 9.57
N ALA A 50 9.42 -4.23 9.04
CA ALA A 50 9.52 -3.03 9.87
C ALA A 50 8.38 -2.96 10.90
N ALA A 51 7.14 -3.24 10.50
CA ALA A 51 6.00 -3.28 11.42
C ALA A 51 6.17 -4.35 12.53
N MET A 52 6.66 -5.55 12.19
CA MET A 52 6.97 -6.60 13.18
C MET A 52 8.02 -6.14 14.18
N ASN A 53 9.09 -5.49 13.73
CA ASN A 53 10.13 -4.95 14.62
C ASN A 53 9.58 -3.83 15.52
N MET A 54 8.65 -3.01 15.01
CA MET A 54 8.03 -1.93 15.78
C MET A 54 7.13 -2.47 16.90
N VAL A 55 6.33 -3.52 16.67
CA VAL A 55 5.53 -4.13 17.74
C VAL A 55 6.40 -4.81 18.78
N GLN A 56 7.56 -5.38 18.39
CA GLN A 56 8.53 -5.92 19.34
C GLN A 56 9.13 -4.80 20.22
N ALA A 57 9.44 -3.65 19.64
CA ALA A 57 9.91 -2.48 20.42
C ALA A 57 8.84 -1.96 21.38
N LEU A 58 7.55 -2.20 21.11
CA LEU A 58 6.42 -1.88 21.98
C LEU A 58 6.08 -3.01 22.97
N GLY A 59 6.91 -4.05 23.07
CA GLY A 59 6.81 -5.09 24.10
C GLY A 59 6.09 -6.35 23.68
N ALA A 60 5.74 -6.52 22.39
CA ALA A 60 5.17 -7.77 21.90
C ALA A 60 6.25 -8.80 21.56
N THR A 61 5.92 -10.08 21.71
CA THR A 61 6.69 -11.19 21.14
C THR A 61 6.16 -11.52 19.76
N VAL A 62 7.06 -11.64 18.76
CA VAL A 62 6.72 -12.01 17.37
C VAL A 62 7.46 -13.28 16.98
N ILE A 63 6.72 -14.34 16.70
CA ILE A 63 7.25 -15.61 16.20
C ILE A 63 6.89 -15.70 14.70
N ARG A 64 7.94 -15.75 13.86
CA ARG A 64 7.80 -15.88 12.40
C ARG A 64 7.86 -17.34 11.99
N GLN A 65 6.92 -17.79 11.19
CA GLN A 65 6.89 -19.08 10.54
C GLN A 65 6.68 -18.88 9.03
N LYS A 66 6.86 -19.91 8.21
CA LYS A 66 6.80 -19.78 6.75
C LYS A 66 5.50 -19.14 6.24
N GLU A 67 4.35 -19.53 6.81
CA GLU A 67 3.01 -19.15 6.32
C GLU A 67 2.18 -18.39 7.36
N ARG A 68 2.77 -18.09 8.53
CA ARG A 68 2.08 -17.36 9.59
C ARG A 68 3.05 -16.64 10.52
N ILE A 69 2.52 -15.65 11.21
CA ILE A 69 3.18 -15.01 12.34
C ILE A 69 2.28 -15.11 13.57
N ILE A 70 2.90 -15.26 14.74
CA ILE A 70 2.19 -15.26 16.01
C ILE A 70 2.67 -14.04 16.77
N ILE A 71 1.72 -13.21 17.21
CA ILE A 71 2.00 -12.00 17.99
C ILE A 71 1.37 -12.18 19.35
N THR A 72 2.17 -12.06 20.41
CA THR A 72 1.72 -12.10 21.79
C THR A 72 2.09 -10.82 22.49
N ALA A 73 1.09 -10.09 22.99
CA ALA A 73 1.25 -8.83 23.68
C ALA A 73 1.40 -9.08 25.19
N ASP A 74 2.59 -9.45 25.63
CA ASP A 74 2.85 -9.89 27.02
C ASP A 74 3.33 -8.76 27.93
N GLY A 75 3.70 -7.59 27.37
CA GLY A 75 4.34 -6.53 28.10
C GLY A 75 3.93 -5.13 27.67
N LYS A 76 4.29 -4.16 28.52
CA LYS A 76 4.30 -2.75 28.16
C LYS A 76 5.75 -2.28 28.09
N PRO A 77 6.09 -1.34 27.20
CA PRO A 77 7.44 -0.80 27.17
C PRO A 77 7.78 -0.14 28.52
N SER A 78 8.97 -0.43 29.04
CA SER A 78 9.45 0.03 30.36
C SER A 78 10.32 1.29 30.27
N GLY A 79 10.03 2.21 29.35
CA GLY A 79 10.81 3.44 29.18
C GLY A 79 10.65 4.04 27.78
N PRO A 80 11.54 4.97 27.40
CA PRO A 80 11.52 5.55 26.07
C PRO A 80 11.71 4.50 24.98
N VAL A 81 10.88 4.56 23.95
CA VAL A 81 10.88 3.61 22.81
C VAL A 81 11.46 4.28 21.58
N THR A 82 12.37 3.61 20.89
CA THR A 82 12.83 4.03 19.55
C THR A 82 12.43 2.99 18.53
N MET A 83 11.80 3.43 17.45
CA MET A 83 11.31 2.58 16.37
C MET A 83 11.83 3.05 15.01
N ASN A 84 12.33 2.11 14.21
CA ASN A 84 12.69 2.36 12.82
C ASN A 84 11.57 1.87 11.90
N CYS A 85 10.99 2.80 11.12
CA CYS A 85 9.92 2.51 10.17
C CYS A 85 10.43 1.96 8.83
N GLY A 86 11.75 1.83 8.64
CA GLY A 86 12.34 1.58 7.33
C GLY A 86 11.92 2.70 6.35
N GLU A 87 11.39 2.32 5.21
CA GLU A 87 10.81 3.26 4.24
C GLU A 87 9.26 3.30 4.27
N SER A 88 8.62 2.61 5.24
CA SER A 88 7.16 2.46 5.30
C SER A 88 6.44 3.69 5.82
N GLY A 89 5.80 4.43 4.91
CA GLY A 89 4.94 5.56 5.28
C GLY A 89 3.68 5.15 6.04
N LEU A 90 3.13 3.95 5.76
CA LEU A 90 1.99 3.42 6.51
C LEU A 90 2.40 3.08 7.95
N ALA A 91 3.52 2.37 8.13
CA ALA A 91 4.00 2.04 9.47
C ALA A 91 4.18 3.31 10.32
N LEU A 92 4.90 4.32 9.81
CA LEU A 92 5.09 5.57 10.55
C LEU A 92 3.76 6.21 10.99
N ARG A 93 2.83 6.42 10.05
CA ARG A 93 1.60 7.17 10.33
C ARG A 93 0.59 6.38 11.15
N MET A 94 0.52 5.07 10.95
CA MET A 94 -0.37 4.18 11.71
C MET A 94 0.16 3.95 13.13
N PHE A 95 1.47 3.73 13.28
CA PHE A 95 2.05 3.48 14.61
C PHE A 95 2.16 4.74 15.48
N ALA A 96 2.20 5.95 14.93
CA ALA A 96 2.35 7.16 15.74
C ALA A 96 1.26 7.29 16.83
N PRO A 97 -0.05 7.22 16.55
CA PRO A 97 -1.07 7.23 17.61
C PRO A 97 -1.05 5.96 18.47
N VAL A 98 -0.77 4.78 17.89
CA VAL A 98 -0.71 3.51 18.64
C VAL A 98 0.43 3.54 19.67
N ALA A 99 1.59 4.00 19.26
CA ALA A 99 2.74 4.10 20.17
C ALA A 99 2.54 5.15 21.27
N ALA A 100 1.92 6.29 20.93
CA ALA A 100 1.57 7.32 21.91
C ALA A 100 0.49 6.86 22.93
N LEU A 101 -0.33 5.88 22.57
CA LEU A 101 -1.24 5.21 23.50
C LEU A 101 -0.48 4.33 24.51
N LEU A 102 0.56 3.63 24.05
CA LEU A 102 1.25 2.59 24.82
C LEU A 102 2.49 3.10 25.60
N SER A 103 3.10 4.22 25.19
CA SER A 103 4.32 4.77 25.77
C SER A 103 4.28 6.29 25.81
N GLU A 104 4.82 6.87 26.89
CA GLU A 104 4.88 8.33 27.09
C GLU A 104 6.04 9.01 26.35
N SER A 105 6.99 8.24 25.83
CA SER A 105 8.15 8.78 25.12
C SER A 105 8.54 7.86 23.96
N VAL A 106 8.35 8.34 22.75
CA VAL A 106 8.60 7.56 21.54
C VAL A 106 9.39 8.37 20.52
N THR A 107 10.38 7.74 19.89
CA THR A 107 11.13 8.33 18.79
C THR A 107 10.99 7.44 17.55
N PHE A 108 10.51 8.02 16.46
CA PHE A 108 10.47 7.38 15.16
C PHE A 108 11.64 7.82 14.31
N THR A 109 12.31 6.86 13.72
CA THR A 109 13.33 7.02 12.68
C THR A 109 12.87 6.33 11.40
N GLY A 110 13.58 6.54 10.31
CA GLY A 110 13.28 5.90 9.03
C GLY A 110 14.47 5.93 8.11
N GLU A 111 14.29 5.43 6.90
CA GLU A 111 15.33 5.27 5.90
C GLU A 111 14.85 5.76 4.51
N GLY A 112 15.79 5.90 3.60
CA GLY A 112 15.55 6.14 2.17
C GLY A 112 14.58 7.28 1.88
N SER A 113 13.52 6.98 1.14
CA SER A 113 12.52 7.97 0.71
C SER A 113 11.71 8.55 1.87
N LEU A 114 11.55 7.80 2.98
CA LEU A 114 10.74 8.24 4.12
C LEU A 114 11.33 9.47 4.82
N LEU A 115 12.67 9.64 4.76
CA LEU A 115 13.35 10.80 5.36
C LEU A 115 12.96 12.14 4.72
N ARG A 116 12.41 12.13 3.50
CA ARG A 116 11.99 13.32 2.76
C ARG A 116 10.47 13.52 2.74
N ARG A 117 9.70 12.60 3.37
CA ARG A 117 8.23 12.65 3.38
C ARG A 117 7.72 13.47 4.56
N PRO A 118 6.82 14.46 4.34
CA PRO A 118 6.27 15.29 5.41
C PRO A 118 5.52 14.47 6.47
N VAL A 119 5.65 14.90 7.74
CA VAL A 119 4.99 14.29 8.91
C VAL A 119 4.15 15.29 9.71
N ASN A 120 3.94 16.52 9.21
CA ASN A 120 3.21 17.59 9.89
C ASN A 120 1.79 17.19 10.29
N MET A 121 1.09 16.39 9.43
CA MET A 121 -0.25 15.89 9.73
C MET A 121 -0.31 15.09 11.05
N ILE A 122 0.79 14.43 11.44
CA ILE A 122 0.87 13.70 12.72
C ILE A 122 0.88 14.70 13.89
N SER A 123 1.66 15.78 13.77
CA SER A 123 1.73 16.83 14.78
C SER A 123 0.39 17.52 14.99
N GLU A 124 -0.28 17.88 13.89
CA GLU A 124 -1.58 18.54 13.91
C GLU A 124 -2.67 17.71 14.61
N ALA A 125 -2.71 16.40 14.32
CA ALA A 125 -3.72 15.53 14.90
C ALA A 125 -3.42 15.16 16.35
N LEU A 126 -2.19 14.71 16.65
CA LEU A 126 -1.86 14.19 17.98
C LEU A 126 -1.80 15.28 19.05
N SER A 127 -1.45 16.52 18.68
CA SER A 127 -1.46 17.65 19.63
C SER A 127 -2.86 17.95 20.15
N GLN A 128 -3.91 17.73 19.38
CA GLN A 128 -5.30 17.90 19.81
C GLN A 128 -5.74 16.81 20.81
N LEU A 129 -5.00 15.69 20.86
CA LEU A 129 -5.27 14.54 21.73
C LEU A 129 -4.26 14.39 22.87
N GLY A 130 -3.56 15.49 23.22
CA GLY A 130 -2.70 15.58 24.40
C GLY A 130 -1.25 15.11 24.21
N VAL A 131 -0.82 14.81 22.98
CA VAL A 131 0.55 14.36 22.71
C VAL A 131 1.39 15.52 22.16
N LYS A 132 2.52 15.81 22.80
CA LYS A 132 3.51 16.75 22.28
C LYS A 132 4.31 16.07 21.16
N VAL A 133 4.43 16.74 20.02
CA VAL A 133 5.13 16.23 18.83
C VAL A 133 6.26 17.16 18.43
N GLU A 134 7.46 16.61 18.28
CA GLU A 134 8.65 17.33 17.83
C GLU A 134 9.19 16.69 16.56
N THR A 135 9.54 17.54 15.58
CA THR A 135 10.11 17.13 14.29
C THR A 135 11.26 18.03 13.90
N THR A 136 12.07 17.61 12.96
CA THR A 136 13.10 18.45 12.36
C THR A 136 12.60 18.98 11.02
N GLY A 137 12.10 20.23 11.01
CA GLY A 137 11.56 20.85 9.79
C GLY A 137 10.36 20.11 9.19
N GLY A 138 9.53 19.45 10.01
CA GLY A 138 8.38 18.67 9.52
C GLY A 138 8.74 17.30 8.94
N LEU A 139 9.97 16.83 9.17
CA LEU A 139 10.50 15.55 8.72
C LEU A 139 10.94 14.68 9.92
N LEU A 140 11.36 13.44 9.64
CA LEU A 140 11.99 12.56 10.64
C LEU A 140 13.36 13.12 11.12
N PRO A 141 13.77 12.84 12.38
CA PRO A 141 13.09 12.03 13.37
C PRO A 141 11.84 12.71 13.93
N LEU A 142 10.83 11.91 14.24
CA LEU A 142 9.60 12.34 14.92
C LEU A 142 9.67 11.88 16.39
N LYS A 143 9.52 12.82 17.34
CA LYS A 143 9.47 12.49 18.77
C LYS A 143 8.10 12.81 19.32
N LEU A 144 7.56 11.85 20.05
CA LEU A 144 6.30 11.97 20.78
C LEU A 144 6.56 11.99 22.28
N SER A 145 5.89 12.90 23.00
CA SER A 145 5.95 12.99 24.46
C SER A 145 4.56 13.20 25.03
N GLY A 146 4.24 12.47 26.10
CA GLY A 146 2.90 12.40 26.67
C GLY A 146 2.10 11.23 26.09
N ARG A 147 0.93 10.98 26.67
CA ARG A 147 0.08 9.84 26.34
C ARG A 147 -1.12 10.28 25.51
N LEU A 148 -1.47 9.48 24.50
CA LEU A 148 -2.69 9.70 23.72
C LEU A 148 -3.92 9.55 24.62
N GLY A 149 -4.70 10.62 24.74
CA GLY A 149 -5.96 10.65 25.47
C GLY A 149 -7.18 10.62 24.55
N PRO A 150 -8.39 10.37 25.12
CA PRO A 150 -9.63 10.55 24.42
C PRO A 150 -9.88 12.03 24.16
N GLY A 151 -10.72 12.36 23.17
CA GLY A 151 -11.06 13.74 22.88
C GLY A 151 -11.60 13.97 21.48
N ARG A 152 -11.57 15.23 21.06
CA ARG A 152 -11.98 15.64 19.73
C ARG A 152 -10.77 16.07 18.92
N ALA A 153 -10.67 15.60 17.68
CA ALA A 153 -9.66 16.07 16.76
C ALA A 153 -10.26 16.29 15.36
N PHE A 154 -9.74 17.31 14.70
CA PHE A 154 -10.01 17.59 13.30
C PHE A 154 -8.77 17.25 12.50
N ILE A 155 -8.93 16.50 11.39
CA ILE A 155 -7.84 16.13 10.50
C ILE A 155 -8.16 16.45 9.04
N ASP A 156 -7.15 16.87 8.27
CA ASP A 156 -7.21 16.92 6.83
C ASP A 156 -6.75 15.60 6.23
N GLY A 157 -7.68 14.87 5.61
CA GLY A 157 -7.44 13.59 4.95
C GLY A 157 -6.93 13.69 3.52
N SER A 158 -6.61 14.88 3.02
CA SER A 158 -6.12 15.08 1.64
C SER A 158 -4.82 14.34 1.35
N SER A 159 -3.96 14.19 2.33
CA SER A 159 -2.70 13.41 2.24
C SER A 159 -2.91 11.89 2.25
N GLY A 160 -4.12 11.41 2.58
CA GLY A 160 -4.48 9.99 2.62
C GLY A 160 -5.03 9.51 3.97
N SER A 161 -5.36 8.23 4.02
CA SER A 161 -6.05 7.56 5.13
C SER A 161 -5.14 7.03 6.25
N GLN A 162 -3.82 7.05 6.09
CA GLN A 162 -2.89 6.29 6.95
C GLN A 162 -2.88 6.75 8.41
N LEU A 163 -2.92 8.07 8.66
CA LEU A 163 -2.98 8.60 10.02
C LEU A 163 -4.32 8.30 10.68
N LEU A 164 -5.42 8.50 9.93
CA LEU A 164 -6.76 8.15 10.42
C LEU A 164 -6.84 6.66 10.79
N THR A 165 -6.27 5.76 9.97
CA THR A 165 -6.14 4.33 10.32
C THR A 165 -5.52 4.15 11.71
N GLY A 166 -4.41 4.82 11.99
CA GLY A 166 -3.75 4.71 13.30
C GLY A 166 -4.59 5.25 14.46
N LEU A 167 -5.30 6.38 14.25
CA LEU A 167 -6.22 6.94 15.25
C LEU A 167 -7.39 5.99 15.53
N LEU A 168 -8.01 5.43 14.49
CA LEU A 168 -9.10 4.45 14.61
C LEU A 168 -8.66 3.17 15.31
N MET A 169 -7.38 2.79 15.20
CA MET A 169 -6.83 1.63 15.90
C MET A 169 -6.46 1.93 17.35
N ALA A 170 -5.99 3.13 17.67
CA ALA A 170 -5.52 3.47 19.01
C ALA A 170 -6.64 3.92 19.95
N LEU A 171 -7.53 4.81 19.50
CA LEU A 171 -8.53 5.47 20.34
C LEU A 171 -9.59 4.56 20.97
N PRO A 172 -9.95 3.39 20.40
CA PRO A 172 -10.84 2.45 21.10
C PRO A 172 -10.35 2.02 22.49
N MET A 173 -9.04 2.01 22.72
CA MET A 173 -8.44 1.65 24.01
C MET A 173 -8.21 2.84 24.94
N ALA A 174 -8.51 4.07 24.53
CA ALA A 174 -8.41 5.25 25.37
C ALA A 174 -9.48 5.25 26.47
N ASP A 175 -9.25 6.00 27.58
CA ASP A 175 -10.10 6.00 28.79
C ASP A 175 -11.43 6.75 28.60
N GLY A 176 -11.91 7.00 27.39
CA GLY A 176 -13.17 7.69 27.11
C GLY A 176 -13.45 7.77 25.62
N GLU A 177 -14.63 8.28 25.29
CA GLU A 177 -15.09 8.47 23.92
C GLU A 177 -14.23 9.51 23.18
N SER A 178 -13.97 9.24 21.91
CA SER A 178 -13.31 10.18 21.01
C SER A 178 -14.17 10.46 19.78
N ARG A 179 -14.01 11.66 19.23
CA ARG A 179 -14.64 12.07 17.98
C ARG A 179 -13.60 12.65 17.02
N ILE A 180 -13.49 12.03 15.84
CA ILE A 180 -12.57 12.48 14.79
C ILE A 180 -13.39 13.03 13.63
N GLU A 181 -13.20 14.31 13.33
CA GLU A 181 -13.80 14.97 12.16
C GLU A 181 -12.75 15.05 11.04
N VAL A 182 -13.15 14.66 9.83
CA VAL A 182 -12.24 14.52 8.70
C VAL A 182 -12.72 15.33 7.51
N ALA A 183 -11.89 16.27 7.05
CA ALA A 183 -12.08 16.95 5.78
C ALA A 183 -11.26 16.29 4.67
N ASN A 184 -11.71 16.41 3.44
CA ASN A 184 -10.98 16.04 2.22
C ASN A 184 -10.42 14.61 2.21
N LEU A 185 -11.09 13.66 2.86
CA LEU A 185 -10.58 12.29 2.96
C LEU A 185 -10.45 11.65 1.58
N THR A 186 -9.25 11.20 1.30
CA THR A 186 -8.90 10.39 0.13
C THR A 186 -8.48 8.99 0.55
N SER A 187 -8.48 8.04 -0.40
CA SER A 187 -8.23 6.62 -0.09
C SER A 187 -9.24 6.06 0.93
N LYS A 188 -10.51 6.44 0.79
CA LYS A 188 -11.63 6.00 1.65
C LYS A 188 -11.74 4.49 1.79
N PRO A 189 -11.57 3.68 0.71
CA PRO A 189 -11.66 2.23 0.84
C PRO A 189 -10.70 1.63 1.86
N TYR A 190 -9.50 2.23 2.05
CA TYR A 190 -8.57 1.78 3.09
C TYR A 190 -9.02 2.07 4.52
N ILE A 191 -9.94 3.03 4.72
CA ILE A 191 -10.62 3.19 6.01
C ILE A 191 -11.70 2.13 6.16
N GLY A 192 -12.47 1.82 5.11
CA GLY A 192 -13.38 0.67 5.10
C GLY A 192 -12.67 -0.62 5.52
N LEU A 193 -11.54 -0.91 4.88
CA LEU A 193 -10.67 -2.05 5.21
C LEU A 193 -10.20 -2.05 6.68
N THR A 194 -9.92 -0.86 7.24
CA THR A 194 -9.55 -0.73 8.65
C THR A 194 -10.74 -1.04 9.56
N LEU A 195 -11.93 -0.54 9.22
CA LEU A 195 -13.15 -0.77 10.01
C LEU A 195 -13.57 -2.25 10.00
N GLU A 196 -13.44 -2.94 8.86
CA GLU A 196 -13.66 -4.40 8.78
C GLU A 196 -12.71 -5.15 9.71
N LEU A 197 -11.40 -4.88 9.63
CA LEU A 197 -10.43 -5.51 10.50
C LEU A 197 -10.71 -5.21 11.99
N LEU A 198 -11.07 -3.96 12.33
CA LEU A 198 -11.44 -3.60 13.70
C LEU A 198 -12.64 -4.40 14.20
N ALA A 199 -13.66 -4.59 13.36
CA ALA A 199 -14.83 -5.40 13.69
C ALA A 199 -14.46 -6.87 13.92
N ASP A 200 -13.57 -7.47 13.13
CA ASP A 200 -13.04 -8.82 13.31
C ASP A 200 -12.34 -8.96 14.68
N PHE A 201 -11.63 -7.93 15.12
CA PHE A 201 -10.99 -7.89 16.43
C PHE A 201 -11.92 -7.44 17.57
N GLY A 202 -13.23 -7.31 17.30
CA GLY A 202 -14.26 -6.98 18.30
C GLY A 202 -14.37 -5.51 18.67
N ILE A 203 -13.81 -4.62 17.87
CA ILE A 203 -13.82 -3.16 18.06
C ILE A 203 -14.94 -2.53 17.24
N MET A 204 -15.67 -1.61 17.87
CA MET A 204 -16.74 -0.85 17.24
C MET A 204 -16.33 0.63 17.05
N VAL A 205 -16.59 1.13 15.86
CA VAL A 205 -16.43 2.54 15.49
C VAL A 205 -17.65 2.96 14.68
N GLU A 206 -18.30 4.03 15.07
CA GLU A 206 -19.37 4.63 14.27
C GLU A 206 -18.76 5.51 13.18
N ASN A 207 -19.22 5.34 11.94
CA ASN A 207 -18.74 6.06 10.77
C ASN A 207 -19.88 6.80 10.08
N ASP A 208 -19.88 8.13 10.12
CA ASP A 208 -20.82 8.95 9.38
C ASP A 208 -20.18 9.43 8.06
N GLY A 209 -20.39 8.64 7.00
CA GLY A 209 -20.00 8.98 5.63
C GLY A 209 -18.54 9.33 5.44
N PHE A 210 -17.63 8.75 6.23
CA PHE A 210 -16.20 9.05 6.25
C PHE A 210 -15.84 10.51 6.59
N ARG A 211 -16.77 11.27 7.16
CA ARG A 211 -16.59 12.67 7.57
C ARG A 211 -16.47 12.81 9.09
N SER A 212 -17.10 11.92 9.84
CA SER A 212 -17.05 11.91 11.30
C SER A 212 -17.01 10.47 11.81
N PHE A 213 -16.16 10.23 12.80
CA PHE A 213 -16.03 8.93 13.47
C PHE A 213 -16.25 9.13 14.96
N ILE A 214 -17.22 8.40 15.53
CA ILE A 214 -17.40 8.31 16.99
C ILE A 214 -16.78 6.99 17.44
N ILE A 215 -15.84 7.08 18.37
CA ILE A 215 -15.02 5.97 18.82
C ILE A 215 -15.25 5.82 20.33
N PRO A 216 -16.13 4.88 20.75
CA PRO A 216 -16.26 4.55 22.16
C PRO A 216 -14.91 4.08 22.71
N GLY A 217 -14.52 4.62 23.87
CA GLY A 217 -13.30 4.22 24.56
C GLY A 217 -13.50 2.97 25.41
N ASN A 218 -12.43 2.59 26.15
CA ASN A 218 -12.42 1.43 27.05
C ASN A 218 -12.79 0.10 26.37
N GLN A 219 -12.56 -0.01 25.06
CA GLN A 219 -12.73 -1.24 24.31
C GLN A 219 -11.48 -2.13 24.42
N ALA A 220 -11.64 -3.42 24.22
CA ALA A 220 -10.56 -4.40 24.24
C ALA A 220 -10.55 -5.21 22.94
N TYR A 221 -9.41 -5.25 22.27
CA TYR A 221 -9.19 -6.14 21.13
C TYR A 221 -9.21 -7.62 21.56
N ARG A 222 -9.76 -8.46 20.71
CA ARG A 222 -9.83 -9.91 20.93
C ARG A 222 -8.80 -10.61 20.06
N ALA A 223 -7.85 -11.28 20.71
CA ALA A 223 -6.91 -12.14 20.00
C ALA A 223 -7.62 -13.31 19.33
N HIS A 224 -7.32 -13.58 18.07
CA HIS A 224 -7.85 -14.70 17.31
C HIS A 224 -6.95 -15.05 16.13
N GLU A 225 -7.36 -16.01 15.30
CA GLU A 225 -6.72 -16.32 14.04
C GLU A 225 -7.27 -15.41 12.93
N TYR A 226 -6.39 -14.71 12.23
CA TYR A 226 -6.74 -13.81 11.15
C TYR A 226 -6.01 -14.20 9.87
N ALA A 227 -6.71 -14.34 8.75
CA ALA A 227 -6.13 -14.67 7.46
C ALA A 227 -6.02 -13.41 6.57
N VAL A 228 -4.80 -13.12 6.11
CA VAL A 228 -4.54 -11.99 5.20
C VAL A 228 -4.92 -12.41 3.79
N GLU A 229 -5.79 -11.64 3.14
CA GLU A 229 -6.17 -11.85 1.74
C GLU A 229 -5.08 -11.41 0.75
N GLY A 230 -5.22 -11.81 -0.51
CA GLY A 230 -4.33 -11.41 -1.60
C GLY A 230 -4.31 -9.90 -1.81
N ASP A 231 -3.14 -9.38 -2.21
CA ASP A 231 -2.89 -7.95 -2.47
C ASP A 231 -3.34 -7.55 -3.87
N TRP A 232 -4.43 -6.80 -3.96
CA TRP A 232 -4.92 -6.26 -5.22
C TRP A 232 -3.95 -5.28 -5.88
N SER A 233 -3.11 -4.59 -5.09
CA SER A 233 -2.09 -3.69 -5.62
C SER A 233 -1.00 -4.45 -6.39
N GLY A 234 -0.51 -5.57 -5.83
CA GLY A 234 0.45 -6.46 -6.49
C GLY A 234 -0.18 -7.21 -7.67
N ALA A 235 -1.40 -7.74 -7.46
CA ALA A 235 -2.15 -8.48 -8.47
C ALA A 235 -2.48 -7.64 -9.71
N ALA A 236 -2.70 -6.33 -9.55
CA ALA A 236 -2.97 -5.42 -10.68
C ALA A 236 -1.86 -5.49 -11.74
N PHE A 237 -0.59 -5.60 -11.34
CA PHE A 237 0.53 -5.75 -12.28
C PHE A 237 0.47 -7.07 -13.05
N LEU A 238 0.11 -8.16 -12.37
CA LEU A 238 0.01 -9.49 -12.98
C LEU A 238 -1.18 -9.57 -13.95
N LEU A 239 -2.32 -8.98 -13.58
CA LEU A 239 -3.49 -8.89 -14.47
C LEU A 239 -3.20 -8.02 -15.70
N VAL A 240 -2.52 -6.88 -15.53
CA VAL A 240 -2.09 -6.04 -16.66
C VAL A 240 -1.06 -6.77 -17.53
N ALA A 241 -0.15 -7.54 -16.93
CA ALA A 241 0.80 -8.37 -17.68
C ALA A 241 0.07 -9.40 -18.57
N GLY A 242 -0.97 -10.05 -18.06
CA GLY A 242 -1.84 -10.93 -18.84
C GLY A 242 -2.54 -10.20 -19.99
N ALA A 243 -3.10 -9.02 -19.71
CA ALA A 243 -3.82 -8.20 -20.70
C ALA A 243 -2.92 -7.72 -21.85
N THR A 244 -1.64 -7.44 -21.57
CA THR A 244 -0.72 -6.83 -22.55
C THR A 244 0.22 -7.81 -23.23
N ALA A 245 0.57 -8.93 -22.59
CA ALA A 245 1.61 -9.84 -23.07
C ALA A 245 1.18 -11.31 -23.19
N GLY A 246 -0.06 -11.69 -22.76
CA GLY A 246 -0.43 -13.09 -22.90
C GLY A 246 -1.75 -13.49 -22.24
N ARG A 247 -1.69 -14.47 -21.33
CA ARG A 247 -2.83 -14.94 -20.54
C ARG A 247 -2.36 -15.35 -19.15
N VAL A 248 -2.75 -14.61 -18.14
CA VAL A 248 -2.36 -14.83 -16.74
C VAL A 248 -3.61 -15.02 -15.88
N THR A 249 -3.59 -16.05 -15.05
CA THR A 249 -4.58 -16.27 -13.99
C THR A 249 -3.94 -15.89 -12.65
N VAL A 250 -4.59 -15.03 -11.90
CA VAL A 250 -4.18 -14.66 -10.54
C VAL A 250 -5.17 -15.28 -9.56
N ASP A 251 -4.68 -16.20 -8.73
CA ASP A 251 -5.44 -16.87 -7.67
C ASP A 251 -5.30 -16.13 -6.32
N GLY A 252 -6.07 -16.54 -5.31
CA GLY A 252 -5.98 -16.00 -3.94
C GLY A 252 -6.56 -14.59 -3.76
N LEU A 253 -7.24 -14.03 -4.76
CA LEU A 253 -7.90 -12.73 -4.67
C LEU A 253 -9.32 -12.86 -4.14
N ASN A 254 -9.69 -12.03 -3.17
CA ASN A 254 -11.06 -11.86 -2.73
C ASN A 254 -11.80 -10.88 -3.67
N PRO A 255 -12.77 -11.33 -4.49
CA PRO A 255 -13.51 -10.44 -5.39
C PRO A 255 -14.39 -9.41 -4.69
N TRP A 256 -14.63 -9.58 -3.39
CA TRP A 256 -15.45 -8.69 -2.56
C TRP A 256 -14.61 -7.81 -1.64
N SER A 257 -13.29 -7.86 -1.76
CA SER A 257 -12.35 -7.08 -0.96
C SER A 257 -12.64 -5.59 -1.00
N MET A 258 -12.48 -4.92 0.14
CA MET A 258 -12.52 -3.47 0.27
C MET A 258 -11.20 -2.79 -0.17
N GLN A 259 -10.19 -3.53 -0.62
CA GLN A 259 -8.97 -2.94 -1.16
C GLN A 259 -9.32 -2.04 -2.37
N ALA A 260 -8.89 -0.77 -2.32
CA ALA A 260 -9.19 0.22 -3.37
C ALA A 260 -8.75 -0.27 -4.77
N ASP A 261 -7.62 -0.97 -4.82
CA ASP A 261 -6.98 -1.40 -6.05
C ASP A 261 -7.72 -2.54 -6.76
N ARG A 262 -8.76 -3.14 -6.12
CA ARG A 262 -9.72 -4.03 -6.80
C ARG A 262 -10.41 -3.34 -7.98
N SER A 263 -10.49 -2.01 -7.96
CA SER A 263 -11.04 -1.22 -9.07
C SER A 263 -10.26 -1.38 -10.40
N VAL A 264 -9.09 -2.02 -10.38
CA VAL A 264 -8.37 -2.42 -11.60
C VAL A 264 -9.25 -3.28 -12.52
N LEU A 265 -10.17 -4.09 -11.97
CA LEU A 265 -11.09 -4.91 -12.77
C LEU A 265 -12.02 -4.07 -13.66
N GLN A 266 -12.54 -2.96 -13.11
CA GLN A 266 -13.34 -2.02 -13.88
C GLN A 266 -12.53 -1.44 -15.03
N VAL A 267 -11.30 -1.02 -14.78
CA VAL A 267 -10.45 -0.42 -15.81
C VAL A 267 -10.07 -1.42 -16.90
N LEU A 268 -9.77 -2.66 -16.51
CA LEU A 268 -9.47 -3.73 -17.47
C LEU A 268 -10.68 -4.05 -18.38
N ASP A 269 -11.89 -4.05 -17.81
CA ASP A 269 -13.13 -4.24 -18.58
C ASP A 269 -13.38 -3.06 -19.53
N GLU A 270 -13.25 -1.82 -19.07
CA GLU A 270 -13.36 -0.60 -19.89
C GLU A 270 -12.32 -0.60 -21.04
N ALA A 271 -11.10 -1.06 -20.76
CA ALA A 271 -10.04 -1.19 -21.75
C ALA A 271 -10.28 -2.34 -22.75
N GLY A 272 -11.33 -3.15 -22.58
CA GLY A 272 -11.68 -4.25 -23.47
C GLY A 272 -10.84 -5.50 -23.23
N VAL A 273 -10.27 -5.67 -22.05
CA VAL A 273 -9.53 -6.88 -21.68
C VAL A 273 -10.49 -8.05 -21.52
N SER A 274 -10.11 -9.21 -22.06
CA SER A 274 -10.85 -10.45 -21.79
C SER A 274 -10.59 -10.93 -20.37
N LEU A 275 -11.57 -10.71 -19.48
CA LEU A 275 -11.55 -11.14 -18.08
C LEU A 275 -12.46 -12.35 -17.87
N VAL A 276 -11.97 -13.35 -17.13
CA VAL A 276 -12.75 -14.51 -16.72
C VAL A 276 -12.52 -14.75 -15.24
N THR A 277 -13.58 -14.66 -14.44
CA THR A 277 -13.55 -15.06 -13.03
C THR A 277 -13.99 -16.51 -12.91
N GLY A 278 -13.15 -17.34 -12.32
CA GLY A 278 -13.36 -18.78 -12.16
C GLY A 278 -12.96 -19.27 -10.76
N PRO A 279 -13.11 -20.57 -10.50
CA PRO A 279 -12.74 -21.17 -9.22
C PRO A 279 -11.23 -21.11 -8.94
N CYS A 280 -10.41 -20.93 -9.98
CA CYS A 280 -8.95 -20.78 -9.87
C CYS A 280 -8.50 -19.32 -9.95
N GLY A 281 -9.36 -18.36 -9.58
CA GLY A 281 -9.00 -16.94 -9.58
C GLY A 281 -9.48 -16.16 -10.80
N ILE A 282 -8.81 -15.04 -11.09
CA ILE A 282 -9.17 -14.11 -12.16
C ILE A 282 -8.16 -14.25 -13.28
N THR A 283 -8.65 -14.59 -14.46
CA THR A 283 -7.83 -14.69 -15.67
C THR A 283 -7.97 -13.43 -16.51
N SER A 284 -6.85 -12.81 -16.82
CA SER A 284 -6.72 -11.71 -17.78
C SER A 284 -6.02 -12.20 -19.03
N SER A 285 -6.56 -11.88 -20.19
CA SER A 285 -6.00 -12.33 -21.47
C SER A 285 -5.83 -11.17 -22.44
N ARG A 286 -4.76 -11.25 -23.25
CA ARG A 286 -4.47 -10.27 -24.29
C ARG A 286 -5.65 -10.12 -25.24
N SER A 287 -5.99 -8.85 -25.53
CA SER A 287 -7.07 -8.43 -26.42
C SER A 287 -6.68 -7.16 -27.19
N GLU A 288 -7.55 -6.65 -28.03
CA GLU A 288 -7.44 -5.30 -28.59
C GLU A 288 -7.81 -4.28 -27.51
N LEU A 289 -6.81 -3.52 -27.08
CA LEU A 289 -6.94 -2.61 -25.95
C LEU A 289 -7.40 -1.23 -26.41
N ARG A 290 -8.43 -0.71 -25.75
CA ARG A 290 -8.99 0.63 -25.97
C ARG A 290 -8.57 1.60 -24.88
N PRO A 291 -8.47 2.91 -25.17
CA PRO A 291 -8.21 3.90 -24.13
C PRO A 291 -9.36 3.95 -23.13
N PHE A 292 -9.01 4.29 -21.88
CA PHE A 292 -9.93 4.37 -20.75
C PHE A 292 -9.79 5.70 -20.02
N ILE A 293 -10.78 6.02 -19.17
CA ILE A 293 -10.76 7.17 -18.25
C ILE A 293 -11.01 6.65 -16.84
N PHE A 294 -10.07 6.92 -15.93
CA PHE A 294 -10.19 6.43 -14.56
C PHE A 294 -9.78 7.50 -13.53
N ASP A 295 -10.56 7.61 -12.46
CA ASP A 295 -10.21 8.43 -11.29
C ASP A 295 -9.52 7.55 -10.23
N ALA A 296 -8.20 7.71 -10.13
CA ALA A 296 -7.35 6.97 -9.19
C ALA A 296 -7.12 7.73 -7.87
N SER A 297 -7.92 8.76 -7.55
CA SER A 297 -7.78 9.55 -6.32
C SER A 297 -7.85 8.69 -5.06
N ASP A 298 -8.72 7.68 -5.04
CA ASP A 298 -8.84 6.72 -3.95
C ASP A 298 -7.92 5.48 -4.08
N ALA A 299 -7.41 5.21 -5.30
CA ALA A 299 -6.53 4.09 -5.62
C ALA A 299 -5.22 4.55 -6.30
N PRO A 300 -4.43 5.46 -5.68
CA PRO A 300 -3.25 6.05 -6.32
C PRO A 300 -2.14 5.05 -6.65
N ASP A 301 -2.21 3.86 -6.06
CA ASP A 301 -1.26 2.79 -6.28
C ASP A 301 -1.53 2.02 -7.59
N LEU A 302 -2.69 2.26 -8.23
CA LEU A 302 -2.99 1.77 -9.58
C LEU A 302 -2.36 2.62 -10.70
N PHE A 303 -1.87 3.83 -10.45
CA PHE A 303 -1.26 4.63 -11.52
C PHE A 303 -0.19 3.86 -12.31
N PRO A 304 0.81 3.19 -11.69
CA PRO A 304 1.84 2.48 -12.44
C PRO A 304 1.30 1.31 -13.28
N PRO A 305 0.51 0.35 -12.76
CA PRO A 305 -0.02 -0.72 -13.60
C PRO A 305 -0.96 -0.20 -14.69
N LEU A 306 -1.77 0.84 -14.43
CA LEU A 306 -2.64 1.45 -15.43
C LEU A 306 -1.85 2.23 -16.48
N ALA A 307 -0.71 2.82 -16.14
CA ALA A 307 0.19 3.43 -17.11
C ALA A 307 0.79 2.37 -18.05
N ALA A 308 1.15 1.19 -17.51
CA ALA A 308 1.59 0.07 -18.34
C ALA A 308 0.47 -0.45 -19.27
N LEU A 309 -0.77 -0.50 -18.81
CA LEU A 309 -1.94 -0.84 -19.65
C LEU A 309 -2.17 0.21 -20.73
N ALA A 310 -2.21 1.49 -20.34
CA ALA A 310 -2.44 2.63 -21.26
C ALA A 310 -1.39 2.71 -22.35
N ALA A 311 -0.14 2.34 -22.06
CA ALA A 311 0.95 2.29 -23.05
C ALA A 311 0.67 1.33 -24.20
N ARG A 312 -0.27 0.40 -24.05
CA ARG A 312 -0.67 -0.60 -25.06
C ARG A 312 -2.04 -0.35 -25.67
N CYS A 313 -2.79 0.65 -25.19
CA CYS A 313 -4.09 1.01 -25.75
C CYS A 313 -3.97 1.78 -27.07
N GLU A 314 -4.90 1.58 -28.00
CA GLU A 314 -4.97 2.37 -29.24
C GLU A 314 -5.68 3.70 -28.97
N GLY A 315 -4.92 4.76 -28.72
CA GLY A 315 -5.41 6.11 -28.41
C GLY A 315 -4.87 6.66 -27.11
N THR A 316 -5.57 7.64 -26.51
CA THR A 316 -5.12 8.34 -25.31
C THR A 316 -6.00 8.00 -24.11
N SER A 317 -5.44 7.30 -23.13
CA SER A 317 -6.05 7.05 -21.83
C SER A 317 -5.83 8.24 -20.88
N ARG A 318 -6.75 8.44 -19.93
CA ARG A 318 -6.71 9.51 -18.94
C ARG A 318 -6.82 8.94 -17.53
N ILE A 319 -5.86 9.29 -16.66
CA ILE A 319 -5.87 8.87 -15.26
C ILE A 319 -5.84 10.12 -14.40
N ARG A 320 -6.91 10.35 -13.61
CA ARG A 320 -7.06 11.48 -12.70
C ARG A 320 -6.47 11.15 -11.32
N GLY A 321 -6.02 12.18 -10.58
CA GLY A 321 -5.49 12.05 -9.22
C GLY A 321 -3.97 12.16 -9.15
N VAL A 322 -3.33 12.81 -10.12
CA VAL A 322 -1.86 12.99 -10.21
C VAL A 322 -1.30 13.69 -8.97
N GLY A 323 -2.02 14.65 -8.39
CA GLY A 323 -1.61 15.36 -7.18
C GLY A 323 -1.31 14.44 -5.99
N ARG A 324 -1.87 13.22 -5.99
CA ARG A 324 -1.64 12.19 -4.96
C ARG A 324 -0.27 11.52 -5.05
N LEU A 325 0.48 11.70 -6.16
CA LEU A 325 1.69 10.92 -6.47
C LEU A 325 2.98 11.56 -5.96
N ARG A 326 2.97 12.86 -5.69
CA ARG A 326 4.18 13.67 -5.40
C ARG A 326 4.96 13.23 -4.16
N HIS A 327 4.27 12.75 -3.13
CA HIS A 327 4.87 12.39 -1.84
C HIS A 327 4.79 10.89 -1.54
N LYS A 328 4.94 10.08 -2.59
CA LYS A 328 5.06 8.62 -2.48
C LYS A 328 6.53 8.22 -2.26
N GLU A 329 6.90 6.99 -2.59
CA GLU A 329 8.28 6.47 -2.50
C GLU A 329 9.24 7.24 -3.42
N SER A 330 8.72 7.75 -4.55
CA SER A 330 9.33 8.72 -5.47
C SER A 330 8.33 9.87 -5.70
N ASP A 331 8.70 10.90 -6.45
CA ASP A 331 7.70 11.66 -7.21
C ASP A 331 7.20 10.72 -8.32
N ARG A 332 6.13 9.98 -8.00
CA ARG A 332 5.68 8.86 -8.81
C ARG A 332 5.16 9.31 -10.17
N ALA A 333 4.62 10.54 -10.25
CA ALA A 333 4.16 11.10 -11.51
C ALA A 333 5.32 11.30 -12.49
N GLU A 334 6.38 11.94 -12.03
CA GLU A 334 7.61 12.16 -12.80
C GLU A 334 8.30 10.83 -13.14
N ALA A 335 8.33 9.88 -12.19
CA ALA A 335 8.96 8.58 -12.41
C ALA A 335 8.20 7.75 -13.47
N ILE A 336 6.86 7.75 -13.45
CA ILE A 336 6.04 7.12 -14.50
C ILE A 336 6.31 7.77 -15.85
N ALA A 337 6.28 9.11 -15.92
CA ALA A 337 6.50 9.85 -17.15
C ALA A 337 7.89 9.54 -17.73
N GLY A 338 8.92 9.58 -16.91
CA GLY A 338 10.30 9.30 -17.35
C GLY A 338 10.47 7.87 -17.91
N VAL A 339 9.84 6.85 -17.30
CA VAL A 339 9.85 5.49 -17.83
C VAL A 339 9.10 5.40 -19.16
N LEU A 340 7.91 5.99 -19.26
CA LEU A 340 7.10 5.99 -20.49
C LEU A 340 7.85 6.67 -21.65
N GLU A 341 8.40 7.86 -21.42
CA GLU A 341 9.16 8.62 -22.43
C GLU A 341 10.43 7.88 -22.88
N ALA A 342 11.18 7.29 -21.95
CA ALA A 342 12.33 6.46 -22.26
C ALA A 342 11.94 5.27 -23.16
N MET A 343 10.76 4.69 -22.98
CA MET A 343 10.21 3.62 -23.80
C MET A 343 9.43 4.14 -25.04
N ARG A 344 9.52 5.46 -25.34
CA ARG A 344 8.90 6.16 -26.47
C ARG A 344 7.37 6.18 -26.43
N ILE A 345 6.78 6.14 -25.26
CA ILE A 345 5.36 6.36 -25.06
C ILE A 345 5.13 7.81 -24.69
N ARG A 346 4.20 8.47 -25.39
CA ARG A 346 3.87 9.86 -25.15
C ARG A 346 3.04 10.01 -23.88
N VAL A 347 3.49 10.87 -22.98
CA VAL A 347 2.76 11.24 -21.76
C VAL A 347 2.65 12.76 -21.66
N ASN A 348 1.52 13.27 -21.19
CA ASN A 348 1.29 14.68 -20.91
C ASN A 348 0.51 14.82 -19.61
N PHE A 349 0.62 15.97 -18.97
CA PHE A 349 -0.16 16.33 -17.80
C PHE A 349 -1.13 17.48 -18.15
N SER A 350 -2.35 17.37 -17.67
CA SER A 350 -3.38 18.40 -17.83
C SER A 350 -4.17 18.55 -16.54
N GLY A 351 -3.86 19.59 -15.76
CA GLY A 351 -4.40 19.74 -14.40
C GLY A 351 -4.02 18.55 -13.53
N ASP A 352 -5.01 17.86 -12.97
CA ASP A 352 -4.82 16.67 -12.12
C ASP A 352 -4.88 15.35 -12.91
N GLU A 353 -4.71 15.38 -14.24
CA GLU A 353 -4.78 14.21 -15.12
C GLU A 353 -3.43 13.90 -15.79
N MET A 354 -3.11 12.61 -15.85
CA MET A 354 -2.05 12.03 -16.69
C MET A 354 -2.67 11.48 -17.96
N LEU A 355 -2.20 11.96 -19.11
CA LEU A 355 -2.67 11.61 -20.46
C LEU A 355 -1.60 10.74 -21.12
N ILE A 356 -1.90 9.46 -21.36
CA ILE A 356 -0.96 8.51 -21.93
C ILE A 356 -1.48 8.08 -23.31
N THR A 357 -0.73 8.39 -24.36
CA THR A 357 -1.04 7.93 -25.71
C THR A 357 -0.27 6.65 -25.99
N GLY A 358 -0.97 5.56 -26.09
CA GLY A 358 -0.38 4.25 -26.29
C GLY A 358 0.25 4.08 -27.67
N GLY A 359 1.08 3.07 -27.81
CA GLY A 359 1.85 2.83 -29.02
C GLY A 359 2.79 1.63 -28.90
N ARG A 360 3.82 1.65 -29.72
CA ARG A 360 4.86 0.62 -29.70
C ARG A 360 5.86 0.91 -28.56
N VAL A 361 5.97 -0.02 -27.63
CA VAL A 361 6.90 0.08 -26.50
C VAL A 361 8.29 -0.37 -26.94
N TYR A 362 9.29 0.46 -26.74
CA TYR A 362 10.69 0.17 -27.09
C TYR A 362 11.51 -0.13 -25.84
N GLY A 363 12.32 -1.20 -25.91
CA GLY A 363 13.22 -1.54 -24.81
C GLY A 363 14.37 -0.55 -24.67
N THR A 364 14.73 -0.31 -23.41
CA THR A 364 15.80 0.61 -23.01
C THR A 364 16.21 0.33 -21.55
N THR A 365 17.14 1.09 -21.02
CA THR A 365 17.43 1.11 -19.59
C THR A 365 16.62 2.18 -18.89
N VAL A 366 15.94 1.79 -17.79
CA VAL A 366 15.10 2.67 -16.97
C VAL A 366 15.46 2.55 -15.50
N SER A 367 15.18 3.59 -14.71
CA SER A 367 15.36 3.57 -13.27
C SER A 367 14.03 3.24 -12.55
N SER A 368 14.09 2.43 -11.51
CA SER A 368 12.97 2.26 -10.57
C SER A 368 12.75 3.48 -9.68
N HIS A 369 13.67 4.42 -9.62
CA HIS A 369 13.68 5.54 -8.66
C HIS A 369 13.53 5.09 -7.20
N ASN A 370 13.99 3.88 -6.88
CA ASN A 370 13.80 3.22 -5.60
C ASN A 370 12.30 3.08 -5.21
N ASP A 371 11.41 3.02 -6.21
CA ASP A 371 9.97 2.79 -6.06
C ASP A 371 9.61 1.42 -6.67
N HIS A 372 9.11 0.53 -5.81
CA HIS A 372 8.74 -0.84 -6.19
C HIS A 372 7.70 -0.88 -7.31
N ARG A 373 6.76 0.07 -7.34
CA ARG A 373 5.70 0.11 -8.35
C ARG A 373 6.20 0.56 -9.71
N ILE A 374 7.23 1.42 -9.73
CA ILE A 374 7.91 1.82 -10.98
C ILE A 374 8.73 0.64 -11.52
N ALA A 375 9.42 -0.10 -10.63
CA ALA A 375 10.14 -1.31 -11.03
C ALA A 375 9.20 -2.37 -11.66
N MET A 376 8.06 -2.65 -11.00
CA MET A 376 7.05 -3.59 -11.50
C MET A 376 6.39 -3.11 -12.80
N MET A 377 6.08 -1.80 -12.92
CA MET A 377 5.56 -1.21 -14.16
C MET A 377 6.50 -1.45 -15.34
N ALA A 378 7.77 -1.13 -15.16
CA ALA A 378 8.78 -1.29 -16.21
C ALA A 378 8.93 -2.76 -16.63
N ALA A 379 8.88 -3.70 -15.68
CA ALA A 379 8.96 -5.13 -15.96
C ALA A 379 7.72 -5.66 -16.72
N VAL A 380 6.53 -5.21 -16.36
CA VAL A 380 5.29 -5.56 -17.09
C VAL A 380 5.33 -5.00 -18.52
N MET A 381 5.75 -3.76 -18.70
CA MET A 381 5.91 -3.15 -20.03
C MET A 381 6.96 -3.88 -20.86
N ALA A 382 8.04 -4.37 -20.25
CA ALA A 382 9.11 -5.10 -20.92
C ALA A 382 8.61 -6.38 -21.59
N ALA A 383 7.68 -7.11 -20.98
CA ALA A 383 7.13 -8.35 -21.54
C ALA A 383 6.48 -8.12 -22.92
N SER A 384 5.91 -6.92 -23.17
CA SER A 384 5.29 -6.55 -24.45
C SER A 384 6.12 -5.57 -25.29
N ALA A 385 7.37 -5.30 -24.90
CA ALA A 385 8.26 -4.39 -25.61
C ALA A 385 8.85 -5.01 -26.89
N THR A 386 9.54 -4.22 -27.70
CA THR A 386 10.19 -4.68 -28.94
C THR A 386 11.60 -5.21 -28.77
N SER A 387 12.21 -4.91 -27.61
CA SER A 387 13.57 -5.29 -27.25
C SER A 387 13.71 -5.30 -25.73
N PRO A 388 14.80 -5.85 -25.17
CA PRO A 388 14.97 -5.97 -23.72
C PRO A 388 14.91 -4.64 -22.99
N VAL A 389 14.40 -4.67 -21.76
CA VAL A 389 14.37 -3.54 -20.82
C VAL A 389 15.24 -3.88 -19.62
N THR A 390 16.22 -3.03 -19.33
CA THR A 390 17.03 -3.13 -18.11
C THR A 390 16.52 -2.16 -17.07
N ILE A 391 16.18 -2.67 -15.88
CA ILE A 391 15.64 -1.91 -14.75
C ILE A 391 16.73 -1.76 -13.70
N THR A 392 17.17 -0.52 -13.45
CA THR A 392 18.14 -0.24 -12.38
C THR A 392 17.40 -0.02 -11.05
N GLY A 393 17.98 -0.48 -9.93
CA GLY A 393 17.32 -0.45 -8.62
C GLY A 393 16.12 -1.39 -8.55
N ALA A 394 16.16 -2.51 -9.27
CA ALA A 394 15.08 -3.48 -9.37
C ALA A 394 14.72 -4.14 -8.02
N ASP A 395 15.65 -4.20 -7.08
CA ASP A 395 15.46 -4.68 -5.71
C ASP A 395 14.45 -3.86 -4.88
N ALA A 396 14.04 -2.70 -5.37
CA ALA A 396 12.96 -1.92 -4.75
C ALA A 396 11.64 -2.71 -4.58
N VAL A 397 11.39 -3.77 -5.39
CA VAL A 397 10.20 -4.63 -5.25
C VAL A 397 10.09 -5.29 -3.87
N SER A 398 11.20 -5.48 -3.16
CA SER A 398 11.24 -6.05 -1.80
C SER A 398 10.46 -5.22 -0.76
N LYS A 399 10.14 -3.97 -1.05
CA LYS A 399 9.32 -3.11 -0.18
C LYS A 399 7.85 -3.58 -0.07
N SER A 400 7.33 -4.28 -1.10
CA SER A 400 5.94 -4.74 -1.11
C SER A 400 5.74 -6.13 -1.71
N TYR A 401 6.50 -6.53 -2.70
CA TYR A 401 6.36 -7.79 -3.43
C TYR A 401 7.73 -8.42 -3.73
N PRO A 402 8.38 -9.00 -2.72
CA PRO A 402 9.74 -9.55 -2.89
C PRO A 402 9.87 -10.60 -4.00
N GLY A 403 8.85 -11.46 -4.19
CA GLY A 403 8.82 -12.53 -5.19
C GLY A 403 8.40 -12.11 -6.60
N PHE A 404 8.21 -10.82 -6.87
CA PHE A 404 7.62 -10.35 -8.13
C PHE A 404 8.33 -10.84 -9.39
N TYR A 405 9.65 -10.81 -9.41
CA TYR A 405 10.42 -11.25 -10.60
C TYR A 405 10.41 -12.77 -10.76
N ASP A 406 10.37 -13.52 -9.66
CA ASP A 406 10.27 -14.99 -9.68
C ASP A 406 8.91 -15.41 -10.23
N ASP A 407 7.83 -14.74 -9.78
CA ASP A 407 6.47 -14.98 -10.26
C ASP A 407 6.32 -14.60 -11.74
N LEU A 408 6.91 -13.46 -12.16
CA LEU A 408 6.91 -13.05 -13.55
C LEU A 408 7.69 -14.05 -14.44
N ALA A 409 8.81 -14.56 -13.95
CA ALA A 409 9.58 -15.62 -14.61
C ALA A 409 8.80 -16.94 -14.66
N GLY A 410 8.09 -17.31 -13.59
CA GLY A 410 7.20 -18.47 -13.54
C GLY A 410 6.06 -18.40 -14.57
N LEU A 411 5.63 -17.19 -14.92
CA LEU A 411 4.65 -16.94 -15.99
C LEU A 411 5.27 -16.95 -17.41
N GLY A 412 6.59 -17.16 -17.52
CA GLY A 412 7.30 -17.29 -18.79
C GLY A 412 8.08 -16.05 -19.23
N ALA A 413 8.21 -15.03 -18.39
CA ALA A 413 9.09 -13.92 -18.70
C ALA A 413 10.56 -14.36 -18.65
N ALA A 414 11.35 -13.98 -19.63
CA ALA A 414 12.79 -14.18 -19.62
C ALA A 414 13.43 -13.05 -18.80
N VAL A 415 13.66 -13.31 -17.53
CA VAL A 415 14.28 -12.41 -16.52
C VAL A 415 15.73 -12.80 -16.31
N CYS A 416 16.65 -11.82 -16.39
CA CYS A 416 18.10 -12.03 -16.24
C CYS A 416 18.72 -11.02 -15.26
#